data_4c5a5d8c654cebbd6566de7032a7c836
#
_entry.id   4c5a5d8c654cebbd6566de7032a7c836
#
_cell.length_a   1.000
_cell.length_b   1.000
_cell.length_c   1.000
_cell.angle_alpha   90.00
_cell.angle_beta   90.00
_cell.angle_gamma   90.00
#
_symmetry.space_group_name_H-M   'P 1'
#
loop_
_entity.id
_entity.type
_entity.pdbx_description
1 polymer ?
#
loop_
_entity_poly.entity_id
_entity_poly.type
_entity_poly.pdbx_seq_one_letter_code
_entity_poly.pdbx_strand_id
1 'polypeptide(L)'
;MKNEKKKNNVISFPGQLSTGEREVEAILFAAAEPLEIETIEDRISKKIDVKKILKKLEDVYKNRGINLVCISNKWSFRTASNLSSLMSKQKTVEKKLSKAAIETLSIIVYHQPVTRAEIEEIRGVAFGTNTLDILMELNWVKPMGRKEIPGKPIQYGTTEDFLSHFNLQKLSDLPTVDELGS
;
A
#
# COMPACT_ATOMS: atom_id res chain seq x y z
N MET A 1 -25.50 1.00 -59.05
CA MET A 1 -25.99 0.73 -57.67
C MET A 1 -24.87 0.95 -56.69
N LYS A 2 -24.87 2.10 -55.97
CA LYS A 2 -23.83 2.46 -54.99
C LYS A 2 -24.23 1.86 -53.64
N ASN A 3 -23.37 0.97 -53.11
CA ASN A 3 -23.52 0.39 -51.77
C ASN A 3 -23.05 1.40 -50.74
N GLU A 4 -23.98 2.08 -50.10
CA GLU A 4 -23.68 2.92 -48.92
C GLU A 4 -23.42 2.02 -47.73
N LYS A 5 -22.14 1.95 -47.31
CA LYS A 5 -21.75 1.35 -46.03
C LYS A 5 -22.31 2.25 -44.91
N LYS A 6 -23.37 1.77 -44.22
CA LYS A 6 -23.83 2.37 -42.97
C LYS A 6 -22.65 2.41 -41.98
N LYS A 7 -22.11 3.57 -41.73
CA LYS A 7 -21.24 3.83 -40.57
C LYS A 7 -22.10 3.66 -39.32
N ASN A 8 -21.91 2.55 -38.59
CA ASN A 8 -22.45 2.44 -37.23
C ASN A 8 -21.82 3.53 -36.38
N ASN A 9 -22.52 4.60 -36.13
CA ASN A 9 -22.18 5.57 -35.12
C ASN A 9 -22.43 4.92 -33.76
N VAL A 10 -21.38 4.26 -33.23
CA VAL A 10 -21.39 3.83 -31.83
C VAL A 10 -21.24 5.09 -31.00
N ILE A 11 -22.33 5.58 -30.43
CA ILE A 11 -22.31 6.66 -29.44
C ILE A 11 -21.66 6.06 -28.19
N SER A 12 -20.38 6.35 -27.97
CA SER A 12 -19.69 6.03 -26.72
C SER A 12 -20.21 6.97 -25.64
N PHE A 13 -20.95 6.45 -24.68
CA PHE A 13 -21.34 7.23 -23.51
C PHE A 13 -20.07 7.61 -22.71
N PRO A 14 -19.96 8.88 -22.24
CA PRO A 14 -18.88 9.27 -21.36
C PRO A 14 -18.87 8.39 -20.10
N GLY A 15 -17.78 7.65 -19.88
CA GLY A 15 -17.63 6.75 -18.72
C GLY A 15 -17.77 5.26 -19.01
N GLN A 16 -18.04 4.83 -20.26
CA GLN A 16 -18.07 3.42 -20.60
C GLN A 16 -16.63 2.89 -20.79
N LEU A 17 -16.26 1.90 -19.97
CA LEU A 17 -14.98 1.21 -20.07
C LEU A 17 -14.93 0.35 -21.36
N SER A 18 -13.78 0.33 -22.02
CA SER A 18 -13.49 -0.61 -23.12
C SER A 18 -13.44 -2.05 -22.60
N THR A 19 -13.50 -3.03 -23.51
CA THR A 19 -13.41 -4.45 -23.14
C THR A 19 -12.17 -4.75 -22.31
N GLY A 20 -10.98 -4.25 -22.72
CA GLY A 20 -9.74 -4.48 -21.97
C GLY A 20 -9.74 -3.80 -20.59
N GLU A 21 -10.33 -2.61 -20.46
CA GLU A 21 -10.47 -1.93 -19.17
C GLU A 21 -11.39 -2.71 -18.22
N ARG A 22 -12.48 -3.28 -18.74
CA ARG A 22 -13.39 -4.13 -17.96
C ARG A 22 -12.74 -5.45 -17.54
N GLU A 23 -11.89 -6.03 -18.39
CA GLU A 23 -11.14 -7.25 -18.06
C GLU A 23 -10.16 -6.99 -16.91
N VAL A 24 -9.38 -5.90 -16.97
CA VAL A 24 -8.46 -5.49 -15.89
C VAL A 24 -9.21 -5.15 -14.60
N GLU A 25 -10.31 -4.40 -14.69
CA GLU A 25 -11.17 -4.09 -13.56
C GLU A 25 -11.70 -5.36 -12.88
N ALA A 26 -12.19 -6.32 -13.63
CA ALA A 26 -12.71 -7.58 -13.12
C ALA A 26 -11.62 -8.43 -12.42
N ILE A 27 -10.41 -8.50 -13.00
CA ILE A 27 -9.26 -9.20 -12.41
C ILE A 27 -8.90 -8.59 -11.06
N LEU A 28 -8.80 -7.26 -10.99
CA LEU A 28 -8.47 -6.54 -9.76
C LEU A 28 -9.56 -6.66 -8.69
N PHE A 29 -10.83 -6.63 -9.10
CA PHE A 29 -11.96 -6.79 -8.19
C PHE A 29 -12.04 -8.19 -7.58
N ALA A 30 -11.75 -9.23 -8.39
CA ALA A 30 -11.79 -10.62 -7.94
C ALA A 30 -10.53 -11.07 -7.17
N ALA A 31 -9.49 -10.23 -7.14
CA ALA A 31 -8.24 -10.58 -6.49
C ALA A 31 -8.37 -10.50 -4.96
N ALA A 32 -7.94 -11.56 -4.27
CA ALA A 32 -7.87 -11.58 -2.80
C ALA A 32 -6.69 -10.75 -2.25
N GLU A 33 -5.64 -10.56 -3.06
CA GLU A 33 -4.42 -9.84 -2.72
C GLU A 33 -4.06 -8.81 -3.80
N PRO A 34 -3.29 -7.75 -3.47
CA PRO A 34 -2.79 -6.80 -4.46
C PRO A 34 -1.96 -7.49 -5.55
N LEU A 35 -2.17 -7.14 -6.82
CA LEU A 35 -1.55 -7.77 -7.98
C LEU A 35 -0.46 -6.90 -8.60
N GLU A 36 0.64 -7.52 -9.02
CA GLU A 36 1.66 -6.93 -9.89
C GLU A 36 1.14 -6.86 -11.35
N ILE A 37 1.73 -5.97 -12.15
CA ILE A 37 1.33 -5.77 -13.55
C ILE A 37 1.46 -7.07 -14.34
N GLU A 38 2.58 -7.77 -14.18
CA GLU A 38 2.88 -9.04 -14.84
C GLU A 38 1.80 -10.09 -14.56
N THR A 39 1.33 -10.18 -13.30
CA THR A 39 0.24 -11.09 -12.92
C THR A 39 -1.08 -10.74 -13.59
N ILE A 40 -1.34 -9.46 -13.84
CA ILE A 40 -2.54 -9.01 -14.55
C ILE A 40 -2.40 -9.33 -16.04
N GLU A 41 -1.22 -9.08 -16.63
CA GLU A 41 -0.92 -9.37 -18.03
C GLU A 41 -1.08 -10.86 -18.36
N ASP A 42 -0.61 -11.75 -17.48
CA ASP A 42 -0.70 -13.20 -17.64
C ASP A 42 -2.15 -13.73 -17.66
N ARG A 43 -3.08 -13.00 -17.03
CA ARG A 43 -4.51 -13.38 -17.00
C ARG A 43 -5.30 -12.86 -18.20
N ILE A 44 -4.73 -12.00 -19.02
CA ILE A 44 -5.40 -11.37 -20.16
C ILE A 44 -4.95 -12.06 -21.45
N SER A 45 -5.93 -12.58 -22.22
CA SER A 45 -5.66 -13.31 -23.46
C SER A 45 -5.19 -12.44 -24.64
N LYS A 46 -5.34 -11.13 -24.56
CA LYS A 46 -4.97 -10.16 -25.61
C LYS A 46 -3.80 -9.32 -25.17
N LYS A 47 -2.85 -9.04 -26.08
CA LYS A 47 -1.81 -8.06 -25.84
C LYS A 47 -2.41 -6.65 -25.77
N ILE A 48 -2.60 -6.14 -24.56
CA ILE A 48 -3.05 -4.78 -24.27
C ILE A 48 -2.04 -4.09 -23.34
N ASP A 49 -1.97 -2.79 -23.38
CA ASP A 49 -1.12 -2.01 -22.49
C ASP A 49 -1.80 -1.89 -21.11
N VAL A 50 -1.55 -2.88 -20.24
CA VAL A 50 -2.11 -2.94 -18.89
C VAL A 50 -1.73 -1.71 -18.07
N LYS A 51 -0.50 -1.22 -18.19
CA LYS A 51 -0.02 -0.04 -17.46
C LYS A 51 -0.82 1.22 -17.79
N LYS A 52 -1.15 1.41 -19.06
CA LYS A 52 -1.98 2.53 -19.52
C LYS A 52 -3.42 2.39 -19.03
N ILE A 53 -3.94 1.17 -19.02
CA ILE A 53 -5.30 0.88 -18.51
C ILE A 53 -5.39 1.14 -17.02
N LEU A 54 -4.41 0.70 -16.23
CA LEU A 54 -4.37 0.93 -14.79
C LEU A 54 -4.39 2.42 -14.44
N LYS A 55 -3.60 3.25 -15.14
CA LYS A 55 -3.64 4.71 -14.95
C LYS A 55 -4.99 5.31 -15.28
N LYS A 56 -5.62 4.84 -16.36
CA LYS A 56 -6.96 5.31 -16.73
C LYS A 56 -8.01 4.89 -15.68
N LEU A 57 -7.95 3.66 -15.18
CA LEU A 57 -8.84 3.18 -14.11
C LEU A 57 -8.60 3.96 -12.81
N GLU A 58 -7.36 4.24 -12.45
CA GLU A 58 -7.03 5.09 -11.30
C GLU A 58 -7.76 6.44 -11.39
N ASP A 59 -7.72 7.12 -12.55
CA ASP A 59 -8.43 8.37 -12.78
C ASP A 59 -9.96 8.21 -12.71
N VAL A 60 -10.51 7.14 -13.31
CA VAL A 60 -11.96 6.84 -13.29
C VAL A 60 -12.46 6.61 -11.86
N TYR A 61 -11.64 5.99 -11.00
CA TYR A 61 -12.01 5.65 -9.63
C TYR A 61 -11.63 6.71 -8.59
N LYS A 62 -10.89 7.76 -8.97
CA LYS A 62 -10.35 8.78 -8.06
C LYS A 62 -11.41 9.45 -7.16
N ASN A 63 -12.60 9.70 -7.68
CA ASN A 63 -13.69 10.39 -6.97
C ASN A 63 -14.84 9.43 -6.60
N ARG A 64 -14.57 8.12 -6.47
CA ARG A 64 -15.57 7.11 -6.12
C ARG A 64 -15.41 6.65 -4.67
N GLY A 65 -16.34 5.85 -4.18
CA GLY A 65 -16.27 5.25 -2.84
C GLY A 65 -15.17 4.20 -2.69
N ILE A 66 -14.64 3.69 -3.81
CA ILE A 66 -13.44 2.86 -3.89
C ILE A 66 -12.44 3.54 -4.83
N ASN A 67 -11.16 3.44 -4.50
CA ASN A 67 -10.06 3.95 -5.33
C ASN A 67 -9.16 2.80 -5.75
N LEU A 68 -8.65 2.87 -6.98
CA LEU A 68 -7.58 2.00 -7.43
C LEU A 68 -6.25 2.62 -6.99
N VAL A 69 -5.44 1.88 -6.25
CA VAL A 69 -4.16 2.35 -5.71
C VAL A 69 -3.03 1.39 -6.05
N CYS A 70 -1.83 1.95 -6.22
CA CYS A 70 -0.60 1.21 -6.38
C CYS A 70 0.24 1.38 -5.11
N ILE A 71 0.57 0.29 -4.43
CA ILE A 71 1.42 0.27 -3.24
C ILE A 71 2.49 -0.80 -3.44
N SER A 72 3.77 -0.46 -3.27
CA SER A 72 4.89 -1.38 -3.49
C SER A 72 4.81 -2.11 -4.85
N ASN A 73 4.47 -1.39 -5.93
CA ASN A 73 4.25 -1.91 -7.28
C ASN A 73 3.08 -2.89 -7.43
N LYS A 74 2.22 -3.04 -6.43
CA LYS A 74 1.03 -3.89 -6.48
C LYS A 74 -0.24 -3.05 -6.51
N TRP A 75 -1.17 -3.43 -7.36
CA TRP A 75 -2.43 -2.73 -7.60
C TRP A 75 -3.59 -3.41 -6.88
N SER A 76 -4.43 -2.61 -6.24
CA SER A 76 -5.64 -3.10 -5.57
C SER A 76 -6.71 -2.01 -5.46
N PHE A 77 -7.97 -2.41 -5.39
CA PHE A 77 -9.05 -1.52 -4.98
C PHE A 77 -9.08 -1.38 -3.46
N ARG A 78 -9.24 -0.15 -2.99
CA ARG A 78 -9.41 0.17 -1.58
C ARG A 78 -10.56 1.13 -1.37
N THR A 79 -11.17 1.09 -0.20
CA THR A 79 -12.14 2.10 0.21
C THR A 79 -11.48 3.47 0.20
N ALA A 80 -12.18 4.46 -0.36
CA ALA A 80 -11.70 5.84 -0.37
C ALA A 80 -11.39 6.32 1.06
N SER A 81 -10.26 7.01 1.25
CA SER A 81 -9.76 7.39 2.57
C SER A 81 -10.75 8.25 3.38
N ASN A 82 -11.51 9.11 2.70
CA ASN A 82 -12.57 9.92 3.31
C ASN A 82 -13.78 9.11 3.82
N LEU A 83 -13.91 7.84 3.41
CA LEU A 83 -14.99 6.94 3.82
C LEU A 83 -14.53 5.89 4.86
N SER A 84 -13.27 5.93 5.30
CA SER A 84 -12.71 4.98 6.26
C SER A 84 -13.50 4.90 7.57
N SER A 85 -14.10 5.99 8.00
CA SER A 85 -14.98 6.06 9.18
C SER A 85 -16.23 5.17 9.08
N LEU A 86 -16.74 4.92 7.87
CA LEU A 86 -17.87 4.02 7.65
C LEU A 86 -17.51 2.55 7.92
N MET A 87 -16.24 2.19 7.73
CA MET A 87 -15.71 0.84 7.97
C MET A 87 -15.37 0.62 9.45
N SER A 88 -15.23 1.67 10.24
CA SER A 88 -14.82 1.58 11.64
C SER A 88 -15.85 0.90 12.56
N LYS A 89 -17.12 0.74 12.13
CA LYS A 89 -18.15 0.04 12.91
C LYS A 89 -17.96 -1.48 13.03
N GLN A 90 -17.03 -2.07 12.28
CA GLN A 90 -16.70 -3.50 12.35
C GLN A 90 -15.30 -3.77 12.93
N LYS A 91 -14.65 -2.76 13.50
CA LYS A 91 -13.36 -3.00 14.16
C LYS A 91 -13.57 -3.87 15.40
N THR A 92 -13.24 -5.15 15.28
CA THR A 92 -12.62 -5.88 16.38
C THR A 92 -11.65 -4.91 17.05
N VAL A 93 -11.74 -4.80 18.38
CA VAL A 93 -10.93 -3.89 19.20
C VAL A 93 -9.45 -4.08 18.83
N GLU A 94 -8.96 -3.35 17.84
CA GLU A 94 -7.52 -3.25 17.59
C GLU A 94 -6.93 -2.68 18.88
N LYS A 95 -6.14 -3.48 19.58
CA LYS A 95 -5.40 -3.03 20.76
C LYS A 95 -4.63 -1.77 20.34
N LYS A 96 -5.07 -0.61 20.83
CA LYS A 96 -4.32 0.63 20.58
C LYS A 96 -2.88 0.41 20.98
N LEU A 97 -1.95 0.68 20.07
CA LEU A 97 -0.54 0.64 20.39
C LEU A 97 -0.25 1.54 21.58
N SER A 98 0.59 1.07 22.48
CA SER A 98 1.08 1.92 23.57
C SER A 98 1.91 3.08 23.01
N LYS A 99 2.04 4.17 23.76
CA LYS A 99 2.91 5.30 23.40
C LYS A 99 4.33 4.82 23.10
N ALA A 100 4.86 3.90 23.90
CA ALA A 100 6.19 3.30 23.68
C ALA A 100 6.28 2.55 22.34
N ALA A 101 5.21 1.84 21.93
CA ALA A 101 5.20 1.12 20.65
C ALA A 101 5.15 2.09 19.46
N ILE A 102 4.39 3.18 19.56
CA ILE A 102 4.33 4.23 18.54
C ILE A 102 5.67 4.91 18.39
N GLU A 103 6.31 5.33 19.48
CA GLU A 103 7.64 5.95 19.49
C GLU A 103 8.69 5.01 18.87
N THR A 104 8.69 3.74 19.27
CA THR A 104 9.61 2.72 18.74
C THR A 104 9.41 2.51 17.24
N LEU A 105 8.16 2.40 16.78
CA LEU A 105 7.83 2.28 15.37
C LEU A 105 8.32 3.49 14.58
N SER A 106 8.07 4.70 15.06
CA SER A 106 8.52 5.94 14.41
C SER A 106 10.04 5.96 14.24
N ILE A 107 10.81 5.58 15.27
CA ILE A 107 12.27 5.51 15.17
C ILE A 107 12.71 4.49 14.13
N ILE A 108 12.10 3.29 14.12
CA ILE A 108 12.43 2.28 13.11
C ILE A 108 12.16 2.83 11.70
N VAL A 109 11.02 3.46 11.48
CA VAL A 109 10.62 4.02 10.19
C VAL A 109 11.63 5.01 9.63
N TYR A 110 12.15 5.92 10.46
CA TYR A 110 13.04 6.97 10.02
C TYR A 110 14.54 6.62 10.07
N HIS A 111 14.94 5.59 10.85
CA HIS A 111 16.35 5.25 11.07
C HIS A 111 16.75 3.84 10.62
N GLN A 112 15.85 3.08 9.99
CA GLN A 112 16.13 1.71 9.55
C GLN A 112 17.28 1.61 8.52
N PRO A 113 18.10 0.54 8.58
CA PRO A 113 18.05 -0.56 9.53
C PRO A 113 18.66 -0.18 10.89
N VAL A 114 17.93 -0.38 11.99
CA VAL A 114 18.28 0.09 13.33
C VAL A 114 18.24 -1.04 14.36
N THR A 115 19.18 -1.07 15.28
CA THR A 115 19.24 -2.06 16.37
C THR A 115 18.41 -1.61 17.58
N ARG A 116 18.10 -2.55 18.48
CA ARG A 116 17.40 -2.24 19.73
C ARG A 116 18.12 -1.17 20.56
N ALA A 117 19.44 -1.28 20.69
CA ALA A 117 20.25 -0.34 21.47
C ALA A 117 20.18 1.09 20.88
N GLU A 118 20.25 1.22 19.56
CA GLU A 118 20.11 2.51 18.88
C GLU A 118 18.69 3.11 19.04
N ILE A 119 17.65 2.26 19.04
CA ILE A 119 16.28 2.72 19.32
C ILE A 119 16.19 3.27 20.76
N GLU A 120 16.75 2.56 21.74
CA GLU A 120 16.76 2.98 23.14
C GLU A 120 17.57 4.27 23.34
N GLU A 121 18.69 4.42 22.63
CA GLU A 121 19.51 5.63 22.63
C GLU A 121 18.73 6.84 22.09
N ILE A 122 18.08 6.71 20.93
CA ILE A 122 17.27 7.79 20.34
C ILE A 122 16.09 8.16 21.24
N ARG A 123 15.44 7.17 21.86
CA ARG A 123 14.33 7.42 22.81
C ARG A 123 14.77 8.04 24.13
N GLY A 124 16.03 7.86 24.51
CA GLY A 124 16.54 8.22 25.82
C GLY A 124 16.08 7.33 26.98
N VAL A 125 15.27 6.30 26.70
CA VAL A 125 14.75 5.34 27.69
C VAL A 125 14.65 3.94 27.11
N ALA A 126 14.90 2.93 27.94
CA ALA A 126 14.69 1.53 27.57
C ALA A 126 13.20 1.22 27.33
N PHE A 127 12.91 0.22 26.52
CA PHE A 127 11.55 -0.26 26.32
C PHE A 127 11.44 -1.77 26.58
N GLY A 128 10.23 -2.22 26.93
CA GLY A 128 9.97 -3.62 27.21
C GLY A 128 10.20 -4.51 25.99
N THR A 129 10.61 -5.76 26.22
CA THR A 129 10.80 -6.78 25.15
C THR A 129 9.56 -6.94 24.29
N ASN A 130 8.39 -6.89 24.89
CA ASN A 130 7.08 -7.02 24.26
C ASN A 130 6.77 -5.93 23.22
N THR A 131 7.48 -4.78 23.22
CA THR A 131 7.20 -3.68 22.28
C THR A 131 7.55 -4.05 20.84
N LEU A 132 8.73 -4.65 20.62
CA LEU A 132 9.11 -5.15 19.29
C LEU A 132 8.26 -6.34 18.88
N ASP A 133 7.94 -7.24 19.82
CA ASP A 133 7.13 -8.42 19.55
C ASP A 133 5.74 -8.03 19.01
N ILE A 134 5.09 -7.05 19.63
CA ILE A 134 3.80 -6.51 19.15
C ILE A 134 3.92 -5.95 17.71
N LEU A 135 4.97 -5.21 17.40
CA LEU A 135 5.18 -4.63 16.08
C LEU A 135 5.49 -5.71 15.01
N MET A 136 6.17 -6.78 15.42
CA MET A 136 6.41 -7.97 14.56
C MET A 136 5.15 -8.82 14.40
N GLU A 137 4.33 -9.00 15.43
CA GLU A 137 3.03 -9.68 15.37
C GLU A 137 2.05 -8.96 14.42
N LEU A 138 2.10 -7.63 14.40
CA LEU A 138 1.35 -6.82 13.43
C LEU A 138 1.93 -6.89 12.01
N ASN A 139 3.05 -7.56 11.85
CA ASN A 139 3.80 -7.66 10.60
C ASN A 139 4.26 -6.29 10.04
N TRP A 140 4.42 -5.29 10.91
CA TRP A 140 4.88 -3.95 10.50
C TRP A 140 6.39 -3.81 10.58
N VAL A 141 7.04 -4.60 11.42
CA VAL A 141 8.48 -4.62 11.64
C VAL A 141 9.01 -6.04 11.43
N LYS A 142 10.20 -6.14 10.84
CA LYS A 142 10.91 -7.40 10.65
C LYS A 142 12.40 -7.25 10.93
N PRO A 143 13.10 -8.34 11.29
CA PRO A 143 14.56 -8.35 11.30
C PRO A 143 15.11 -8.20 9.88
N MET A 144 16.08 -7.31 9.70
CA MET A 144 16.75 -7.00 8.43
C MET A 144 18.15 -7.59 8.32
N GLY A 145 18.61 -8.31 9.36
CA GLY A 145 19.95 -8.87 9.46
C GLY A 145 20.62 -8.53 10.79
N ARG A 146 21.94 -8.62 10.84
CA ARG A 146 22.76 -8.31 12.01
C ARG A 146 23.79 -7.23 11.67
N LYS A 147 24.01 -6.32 12.59
CA LYS A 147 25.04 -5.30 12.44
C LYS A 147 26.44 -5.92 12.66
N GLU A 148 27.39 -5.61 11.81
CA GLU A 148 28.76 -6.13 11.87
C GLU A 148 29.62 -5.40 12.93
N ILE A 149 29.19 -5.52 14.19
CA ILE A 149 29.88 -5.01 15.38
C ILE A 149 29.93 -6.09 16.45
N PRO A 150 30.78 -5.98 17.50
CA PRO A 150 30.79 -6.92 18.61
C PRO A 150 29.38 -7.17 19.15
N GLY A 151 29.04 -8.46 19.38
CA GLY A 151 27.70 -8.86 19.79
C GLY A 151 26.71 -9.06 18.63
N LYS A 152 27.02 -8.65 17.39
CA LYS A 152 26.19 -8.83 16.18
C LYS A 152 24.70 -8.63 16.43
N PRO A 153 24.28 -7.46 16.95
CA PRO A 153 22.88 -7.19 17.29
C PRO A 153 22.00 -7.24 16.06
N ILE A 154 20.74 -7.69 16.25
CA ILE A 154 19.73 -7.70 15.20
C ILE A 154 19.37 -6.28 14.84
N GLN A 155 19.26 -6.00 13.55
CA GLN A 155 18.73 -4.77 12.99
C GLN A 155 17.27 -4.99 12.54
N TYR A 156 16.45 -3.99 12.71
CA TYR A 156 15.02 -3.99 12.40
C TYR A 156 14.71 -2.96 11.32
N GLY A 157 13.68 -3.26 10.54
CA GLY A 157 13.12 -2.36 9.53
C GLY A 157 11.65 -2.66 9.28
N THR A 158 11.01 -1.83 8.47
CA THR A 158 9.60 -1.96 8.12
C THR A 158 9.35 -3.00 7.04
N THR A 159 8.10 -3.39 6.90
CA THR A 159 7.62 -4.38 5.91
C THR A 159 6.76 -3.71 4.83
N GLU A 160 6.34 -4.48 3.83
CA GLU A 160 5.32 -4.06 2.86
C GLU A 160 3.94 -3.89 3.54
N ASP A 161 3.64 -4.69 4.56
CA ASP A 161 2.39 -4.58 5.31
C ASP A 161 2.30 -3.25 6.09
N PHE A 162 3.44 -2.74 6.59
CA PHE A 162 3.51 -1.40 7.14
C PHE A 162 3.12 -0.35 6.08
N LEU A 163 3.75 -0.37 4.91
CA LEU A 163 3.43 0.55 3.82
C LEU A 163 1.95 0.46 3.43
N SER A 164 1.47 -0.79 3.31
CA SER A 164 0.09 -1.09 2.96
C SER A 164 -0.91 -0.56 4.00
N HIS A 165 -0.61 -0.72 5.30
CA HIS A 165 -1.47 -0.26 6.40
C HIS A 165 -1.58 1.27 6.45
N PHE A 166 -0.47 1.96 6.24
CA PHE A 166 -0.41 3.43 6.24
C PHE A 166 -0.68 4.05 4.87
N ASN A 167 -1.03 3.24 3.86
CA ASN A 167 -1.33 3.67 2.49
C ASN A 167 -0.18 4.45 1.82
N LEU A 168 1.06 4.01 2.07
CA LEU A 168 2.29 4.58 1.52
C LEU A 168 2.76 3.76 0.32
N GLN A 169 3.23 4.39 -0.74
CA GLN A 169 3.89 3.69 -1.85
C GLN A 169 5.32 3.31 -1.48
N LYS A 170 6.01 4.20 -0.78
CA LYS A 170 7.40 4.04 -0.33
C LYS A 170 7.62 4.85 0.95
N LEU A 171 8.68 4.57 1.67
CA LEU A 171 9.02 5.27 2.92
C LEU A 171 9.27 6.79 2.73
N SER A 172 9.78 7.18 1.56
CA SER A 172 9.99 8.60 1.25
C SER A 172 8.70 9.42 1.04
N ASP A 173 7.53 8.78 1.08
CA ASP A 173 6.24 9.47 1.05
C ASP A 173 5.83 9.96 2.46
N LEU A 174 6.59 9.59 3.49
CA LEU A 174 6.41 10.13 4.83
C LEU A 174 6.97 11.56 4.91
N PRO A 175 6.33 12.43 5.70
CA PRO A 175 6.86 13.76 5.95
C PRO A 175 8.26 13.68 6.58
N THR A 176 9.13 14.60 6.25
CA THR A 176 10.46 14.71 6.88
C THR A 176 10.32 15.13 8.34
N VAL A 177 11.34 14.82 9.17
CA VAL A 177 11.33 15.20 10.60
C VAL A 177 11.19 16.71 10.77
N ASP A 178 11.75 17.50 9.85
CA ASP A 178 11.66 18.97 9.86
C ASP A 178 10.23 19.47 9.58
N GLU A 179 9.46 18.74 8.76
CA GLU A 179 8.05 19.06 8.45
C GLU A 179 7.11 18.70 9.61
N LEU A 180 7.49 17.79 10.51
CA LEU A 180 6.70 17.40 11.67
C LEU A 180 6.84 18.37 12.86
N GLY A 181 7.86 19.26 12.85
CA GLY A 181 8.20 20.20 13.93
C GLY A 181 7.69 21.62 13.73
N SER A 182 6.90 21.89 12.68
CA SER A 182 6.38 23.22 12.34
C SER A 182 4.89 23.39 12.69
#